data_8784707cd3a405ace540c84b20871f9e
#
_entry.id   8784707cd3a405ace540c84b20871f9e
#
_cell.length_a   1.000
_cell.length_b   1.000
_cell.length_c   1.000
_cell.angle_alpha   90.00
_cell.angle_beta   90.00
_cell.angle_gamma   90.00
#
_symmetry.space_group_name_H-M   'P 1'
#
loop_
_entity.id
_entity.type
_entity.pdbx_description
1 polymer ?
#
loop_
_entity_poly.entity_id
_entity_poly.type
_entity_poly.pdbx_seq_one_letter_code
_entity_poly.pdbx_strand_id
1 'polypeptide(L)'
;MPAHLDAIDWKILKEMQDDGRITNVELARRVGISAPPCLRRVRALEEAGFIKGYRAVLDEKLLGYEVTVFAMVHLTSQAEPDLKAFEDFVRKEPLVRECWMLSGEIDFVLKCVAPDLKTFQAFVAELTGAPHVRNVKTSLTLRNSKDEAIVPLPAK
;
A
#
# COMPACT_ATOMS: atom_id res chain seq x y z
N MET A 1 6.10 1.36 -24.95
CA MET A 1 5.40 2.66 -24.91
C MET A 1 4.28 2.55 -23.90
N PRO A 2 4.12 3.45 -22.95
CA PRO A 2 2.92 3.44 -22.11
C PRO A 2 1.71 3.59 -23.03
N ALA A 3 0.70 2.72 -22.84
CA ALA A 3 -0.55 2.81 -23.56
C ALA A 3 -1.14 4.22 -23.38
N HIS A 4 -1.49 4.86 -24.47
CA HIS A 4 -2.03 6.22 -24.42
C HIS A 4 -3.47 6.17 -23.89
N LEU A 5 -3.66 6.63 -22.63
CA LEU A 5 -4.98 6.71 -22.03
C LEU A 5 -5.78 7.88 -22.63
N ASP A 6 -7.00 7.62 -23.07
CA ASP A 6 -7.92 8.68 -23.48
C ASP A 6 -8.74 9.23 -22.30
N ALA A 7 -9.55 10.25 -22.56
CA ALA A 7 -10.34 10.90 -21.51
C ALA A 7 -11.34 9.94 -20.81
N ILE A 8 -11.83 8.92 -21.52
CA ILE A 8 -12.74 7.93 -20.95
C ILE A 8 -11.99 6.97 -20.04
N ASP A 9 -10.78 6.54 -20.43
CA ASP A 9 -9.93 5.67 -19.61
C ASP A 9 -9.58 6.35 -18.28
N TRP A 10 -9.23 7.64 -18.30
CA TRP A 10 -9.00 8.42 -17.09
C TRP A 10 -10.23 8.50 -16.18
N LYS A 11 -11.43 8.68 -16.75
CA LYS A 11 -12.67 8.65 -15.97
C LYS A 11 -12.94 7.28 -15.36
N ILE A 12 -12.73 6.21 -16.11
CA ILE A 12 -12.87 4.83 -15.62
C ILE A 12 -11.93 4.61 -14.43
N LEU A 13 -10.65 4.94 -14.57
CA LEU A 13 -9.67 4.78 -13.49
C LEU A 13 -10.06 5.57 -12.24
N LYS A 14 -10.58 6.79 -12.39
CA LYS A 14 -11.03 7.62 -11.28
C LYS A 14 -12.21 6.98 -10.54
N GLU A 15 -13.28 6.63 -11.27
CA GLU A 15 -14.48 6.02 -10.66
C GLU A 15 -14.15 4.70 -9.96
N MET A 16 -13.28 3.87 -10.56
CA MET A 16 -12.89 2.59 -9.99
C MET A 16 -11.90 2.73 -8.82
N GLN A 17 -11.09 3.78 -8.78
CA GLN A 17 -10.25 4.07 -7.62
C GLN A 17 -11.08 4.49 -6.41
N ASP A 18 -12.18 5.23 -6.64
CA ASP A 18 -13.10 5.68 -5.59
C ASP A 18 -14.04 4.54 -5.13
N ASP A 19 -14.48 3.69 -6.04
CA ASP A 19 -15.33 2.52 -5.76
C ASP A 19 -14.93 1.31 -6.59
N GLY A 20 -14.08 0.47 -6.03
CA GLY A 20 -13.63 -0.79 -6.68
C GLY A 20 -14.72 -1.86 -6.82
N ARG A 21 -15.92 -1.67 -6.27
CA ARG A 21 -17.08 -2.56 -6.39
C ARG A 21 -18.16 -2.04 -7.33
N ILE A 22 -17.94 -0.90 -7.96
CA ILE A 22 -18.89 -0.34 -8.94
C ILE A 22 -19.24 -1.38 -10.01
N THR A 23 -20.53 -1.51 -10.33
CA THR A 23 -20.94 -2.41 -11.42
C THR A 23 -20.56 -1.82 -12.76
N ASN A 24 -20.32 -2.68 -13.78
CA ASN A 24 -20.00 -2.20 -15.12
C ASN A 24 -21.10 -1.32 -15.73
N VAL A 25 -22.36 -1.60 -15.43
CA VAL A 25 -23.50 -0.79 -15.88
C VAL A 25 -23.46 0.61 -15.29
N GLU A 26 -23.23 0.71 -13.99
CA GLU A 26 -23.14 2.02 -13.31
C GLU A 26 -21.89 2.78 -13.73
N LEU A 27 -20.76 2.11 -13.86
CA LEU A 27 -19.51 2.70 -14.36
C LEU A 27 -19.71 3.29 -15.76
N ALA A 28 -20.29 2.50 -16.67
CA ALA A 28 -20.58 2.93 -18.05
C ALA A 28 -21.47 4.19 -18.07
N ARG A 29 -22.51 4.22 -17.22
CA ARG A 29 -23.38 5.38 -17.06
C ARG A 29 -22.60 6.62 -16.61
N ARG A 30 -21.72 6.50 -15.59
CA ARG A 30 -20.95 7.62 -15.06
C ARG A 30 -19.91 8.16 -16.05
N VAL A 31 -19.28 7.26 -16.81
CA VAL A 31 -18.27 7.70 -17.79
C VAL A 31 -18.88 8.10 -19.15
N GLY A 32 -20.20 7.89 -19.34
CA GLY A 32 -20.93 8.35 -20.52
C GLY A 32 -20.80 7.46 -21.76
N ILE A 33 -20.65 6.13 -21.57
CA ILE A 33 -20.62 5.14 -22.67
C ILE A 33 -21.57 3.98 -22.37
N SER A 34 -21.78 3.08 -23.35
CA SER A 34 -22.55 1.85 -23.14
C SER A 34 -21.73 0.78 -22.40
N ALA A 35 -22.42 -0.17 -21.76
CA ALA A 35 -21.80 -1.19 -20.90
C ALA A 35 -20.79 -2.12 -21.63
N PRO A 36 -21.04 -2.61 -22.84
CA PRO A 36 -20.08 -3.50 -23.52
C PRO A 36 -18.71 -2.86 -23.79
N PRO A 37 -18.61 -1.65 -24.40
CA PRO A 37 -17.31 -0.99 -24.57
C PRO A 37 -16.67 -0.59 -23.25
N CYS A 38 -17.45 -0.26 -22.21
CA CYS A 38 -16.93 0.01 -20.87
C CYS A 38 -16.19 -1.23 -20.32
N LEU A 39 -16.82 -2.39 -20.33
CA LEU A 39 -16.21 -3.63 -19.86
C LEU A 39 -14.92 -3.97 -20.63
N ARG A 40 -14.91 -3.77 -21.94
CA ARG A 40 -13.73 -4.00 -22.76
C ARG A 40 -12.58 -3.07 -22.37
N ARG A 41 -12.87 -1.80 -22.07
CA ARG A 41 -11.87 -0.83 -21.60
C ARG A 41 -11.32 -1.19 -20.23
N VAL A 42 -12.17 -1.57 -19.29
CA VAL A 42 -11.74 -2.01 -17.95
C VAL A 42 -10.76 -3.19 -18.07
N ARG A 43 -11.12 -4.21 -18.86
CA ARG A 43 -10.23 -5.36 -19.10
C ARG A 43 -8.90 -4.96 -19.73
N ALA A 44 -8.92 -4.05 -20.69
CA ALA A 44 -7.69 -3.55 -21.31
C ALA A 44 -6.79 -2.80 -20.29
N LEU A 45 -7.39 -2.03 -19.38
CA LEU A 45 -6.66 -1.32 -18.29
C LEU A 45 -6.07 -2.31 -17.27
N GLU A 46 -6.79 -3.39 -16.97
CA GLU A 46 -6.30 -4.48 -16.11
C GLU A 46 -5.13 -5.23 -16.80
N GLU A 47 -5.29 -5.64 -18.03
CA GLU A 47 -4.27 -6.34 -18.83
C GLU A 47 -3.01 -5.48 -19.03
N ALA A 48 -3.18 -4.18 -19.23
CA ALA A 48 -2.07 -3.22 -19.35
C ALA A 48 -1.40 -2.88 -18.00
N GLY A 49 -1.94 -3.37 -16.87
CA GLY A 49 -1.39 -3.18 -15.53
C GLY A 49 -1.65 -1.82 -14.90
N PHE A 50 -2.52 -0.97 -15.48
CA PHE A 50 -2.97 0.27 -14.84
C PHE A 50 -3.78 -0.02 -13.58
N ILE A 51 -4.57 -1.08 -13.58
CA ILE A 51 -5.28 -1.60 -12.42
C ILE A 51 -4.53 -2.85 -11.94
N LYS A 52 -3.87 -2.76 -10.79
CA LYS A 52 -3.07 -3.87 -10.24
C LYS A 52 -3.90 -4.91 -9.50
N GLY A 53 -5.12 -4.58 -9.14
CA GLY A 53 -6.01 -5.45 -8.37
C GLY A 53 -7.02 -4.67 -7.55
N TYR A 54 -7.84 -5.42 -6.81
CA TYR A 54 -8.91 -4.89 -5.97
C TYR A 54 -8.75 -5.44 -4.56
N ARG A 55 -8.94 -4.61 -3.56
CA ARG A 55 -8.85 -4.99 -2.15
C ARG A 55 -9.99 -4.36 -1.36
N ALA A 56 -10.56 -5.10 -0.43
CA ALA A 56 -11.42 -4.52 0.58
C ALA A 56 -10.60 -3.66 1.54
N VAL A 57 -11.10 -2.48 1.86
CA VAL A 57 -10.57 -1.65 2.95
C VAL A 57 -11.28 -2.13 4.23
N LEU A 58 -10.50 -2.60 5.18
CA LEU A 58 -11.02 -3.14 6.45
C LEU A 58 -10.79 -2.13 7.57
N ASP A 59 -11.72 -2.09 8.52
CA ASP A 59 -11.54 -1.35 9.77
C ASP A 59 -10.70 -2.19 10.73
N GLU A 60 -9.44 -1.82 10.91
CA GLU A 60 -8.49 -2.54 11.75
C GLU A 60 -8.90 -2.54 13.21
N LYS A 61 -9.53 -1.47 13.70
CA LYS A 61 -9.97 -1.37 15.10
C LYS A 61 -11.11 -2.31 15.41
N LEU A 62 -12.10 -2.41 14.51
CA LEU A 62 -13.19 -3.38 14.64
C LEU A 62 -12.70 -4.83 14.63
N LEU A 63 -11.54 -5.08 14.02
CA LEU A 63 -10.88 -6.38 13.98
C LEU A 63 -9.91 -6.61 15.16
N GLY A 64 -9.85 -5.68 16.11
CA GLY A 64 -9.02 -5.79 17.30
C GLY A 64 -7.55 -5.40 17.12
N TYR A 65 -7.22 -4.66 16.07
CA TYR A 65 -5.88 -4.11 15.84
C TYR A 65 -5.85 -2.63 16.21
N GLU A 66 -5.46 -2.33 17.43
CA GLU A 66 -5.57 -0.97 17.98
C GLU A 66 -4.32 -0.11 17.80
N VAL A 67 -3.20 -0.74 17.44
CA VAL A 67 -1.89 -0.09 17.40
C VAL A 67 -1.35 -0.04 15.98
N THR A 68 -1.14 1.16 15.49
CA THR A 68 -0.40 1.41 14.23
C THR A 68 0.88 2.19 14.55
N VAL A 69 2.01 1.68 14.10
CA VAL A 69 3.33 2.25 14.39
C VAL A 69 4.15 2.34 13.10
N PHE A 70 4.89 3.43 12.96
CA PHE A 70 5.95 3.52 11.97
C PHE A 70 7.30 3.19 12.62
N ALA A 71 8.01 2.22 12.05
CA ALA A 71 9.36 1.85 12.48
C ALA A 71 10.36 2.30 11.41
N MET A 72 11.30 3.15 11.80
CA MET A 72 12.42 3.59 10.98
C MET A 72 13.62 2.73 11.30
N VAL A 73 14.15 2.04 10.28
CA VAL A 73 15.23 1.07 10.42
C VAL A 73 16.49 1.56 9.74
N HIS A 74 17.61 1.47 10.48
CA HIS A 74 18.94 1.69 9.94
C HIS A 74 19.68 0.36 9.91
N LEU A 75 20.32 0.04 8.80
CA LEU A 75 21.16 -1.13 8.65
C LEU A 75 22.63 -0.80 8.92
N THR A 76 23.40 -1.82 9.20
CA THR A 76 24.86 -1.72 9.36
C THR A 76 25.59 -1.58 8.03
N SER A 77 24.95 -1.99 6.94
CA SER A 77 25.48 -1.97 5.57
C SER A 77 24.34 -1.76 4.59
N GLN A 78 24.63 -1.03 3.51
CA GLN A 78 23.73 -0.80 2.37
C GLN A 78 24.14 -1.66 1.15
N ALA A 79 24.94 -2.71 1.36
CA ALA A 79 25.25 -3.66 0.31
C ALA A 79 23.97 -4.43 -0.10
N GLU A 80 23.79 -4.66 -1.40
CA GLU A 80 22.60 -5.31 -1.94
C GLU A 80 22.23 -6.63 -1.27
N PRO A 81 23.16 -7.54 -0.92
CA PRO A 81 22.83 -8.76 -0.19
C PRO A 81 22.23 -8.50 1.20
N ASP A 82 22.70 -7.46 1.89
CA ASP A 82 22.26 -7.12 3.24
C ASP A 82 20.87 -6.47 3.21
N LEU A 83 20.63 -5.59 2.24
CA LEU A 83 19.31 -5.03 1.97
C LEU A 83 18.29 -6.14 1.70
N LYS A 84 18.64 -7.07 0.82
CA LYS A 84 17.78 -8.20 0.47
C LYS A 84 17.51 -9.12 1.64
N ALA A 85 18.52 -9.39 2.48
CA ALA A 85 18.35 -10.22 3.69
C ALA A 85 17.31 -9.60 4.65
N PHE A 86 17.34 -8.29 4.82
CA PHE A 86 16.37 -7.56 5.61
C PHE A 86 14.97 -7.59 4.98
N GLU A 87 14.85 -7.36 3.68
CA GLU A 87 13.57 -7.45 2.96
C GLU A 87 12.95 -8.85 3.08
N ASP A 88 13.76 -9.91 2.97
CA ASP A 88 13.30 -11.29 3.11
C ASP A 88 12.83 -11.60 4.53
N PHE A 89 13.45 -10.99 5.54
CA PHE A 89 12.96 -11.04 6.93
C PHE A 89 11.60 -10.37 7.03
N VAL A 90 11.49 -9.11 6.59
CA VAL A 90 10.27 -8.31 6.70
C VAL A 90 9.07 -8.95 5.97
N ARG A 91 9.29 -9.60 4.83
CA ARG A 91 8.22 -10.29 4.09
C ARG A 91 7.52 -11.39 4.88
N LYS A 92 8.19 -11.95 5.87
CA LYS A 92 7.65 -13.04 6.72
C LYS A 92 6.92 -12.50 7.95
N GLU A 93 7.08 -11.21 8.25
CA GLU A 93 6.53 -10.60 9.46
C GLU A 93 5.08 -10.14 9.26
N PRO A 94 4.10 -10.81 9.88
CA PRO A 94 2.68 -10.52 9.65
C PRO A 94 2.24 -9.16 10.15
N LEU A 95 2.91 -8.59 11.15
CA LEU A 95 2.60 -7.26 11.68
C LEU A 95 3.06 -6.14 10.74
N VAL A 96 4.02 -6.39 9.86
CA VAL A 96 4.47 -5.41 8.87
C VAL A 96 3.52 -5.40 7.69
N ARG A 97 2.86 -4.28 7.47
CA ARG A 97 1.87 -4.12 6.39
C ARG A 97 2.43 -3.38 5.19
N GLU A 98 3.41 -2.52 5.40
CA GLU A 98 4.14 -1.82 4.36
C GLU A 98 5.62 -1.73 4.74
N CYS A 99 6.49 -1.85 3.76
CA CYS A 99 7.93 -1.66 3.91
C CYS A 99 8.45 -0.88 2.69
N TRP A 100 9.11 0.22 2.96
CA TRP A 100 9.66 1.10 1.94
C TRP A 100 11.15 1.30 2.19
N MET A 101 11.98 1.01 1.19
CA MET A 101 13.37 1.43 1.17
C MET A 101 13.41 2.92 0.82
N LEU A 102 14.19 3.68 1.58
CA LEU A 102 14.27 5.13 1.44
C LEU A 102 15.66 5.55 0.95
N SER A 103 15.70 6.63 0.20
CA SER A 103 16.93 7.35 -0.05
C SER A 103 17.19 8.32 1.11
N GLY A 104 18.36 8.28 1.73
CA GLY A 104 18.73 9.22 2.80
C GLY A 104 19.28 8.53 4.03
N GLU A 105 19.06 9.14 5.20
CA GLU A 105 19.64 8.70 6.47
C GLU A 105 19.03 7.39 6.99
N ILE A 106 17.73 7.19 6.74
CA ILE A 106 16.98 5.98 7.13
C ILE A 106 16.95 5.02 5.96
N ASP A 107 17.28 3.75 6.18
CA ASP A 107 17.29 2.75 5.11
C ASP A 107 15.88 2.25 4.80
N PHE A 108 15.06 1.95 5.82
CA PHE A 108 13.68 1.47 5.63
C PHE A 108 12.71 2.14 6.58
N VAL A 109 11.48 2.34 6.11
CA VAL A 109 10.32 2.65 6.95
C VAL A 109 9.30 1.52 6.83
N LEU A 110 8.84 1.05 7.98
CA LEU A 110 7.82 0.01 8.09
C LEU A 110 6.55 0.63 8.66
N LYS A 111 5.40 0.29 8.09
CA LYS A 111 4.10 0.47 8.74
C LYS A 111 3.71 -0.85 9.39
N CYS A 112 3.61 -0.85 10.72
CA CYS A 112 3.26 -2.01 11.52
C CYS A 112 1.88 -1.82 12.13
N VAL A 113 1.09 -2.91 12.15
CA VAL A 113 -0.24 -2.92 12.76
C VAL A 113 -0.30 -4.10 13.74
N ALA A 114 -0.62 -3.84 14.99
CA ALA A 114 -0.65 -4.83 16.06
C ALA A 114 -1.93 -4.73 16.90
N PRO A 115 -2.35 -5.85 17.54
CA PRO A 115 -3.53 -5.82 18.42
C PRO A 115 -3.31 -4.90 19.62
N ASP A 116 -2.11 -4.90 20.19
CA ASP A 116 -1.76 -4.13 21.38
C ASP A 116 -0.26 -3.77 21.41
N LEU A 117 0.10 -2.90 22.36
CA LEU A 117 1.50 -2.48 22.56
C LEU A 117 2.42 -3.60 23.00
N LYS A 118 1.92 -4.58 23.75
CA LYS A 118 2.74 -5.71 24.22
C LYS A 118 3.17 -6.59 23.04
N THR A 119 2.26 -6.90 22.15
CA THR A 119 2.54 -7.64 20.91
C THR A 119 3.51 -6.87 20.03
N PHE A 120 3.32 -5.55 19.90
CA PHE A 120 4.24 -4.71 19.15
C PHE A 120 5.64 -4.66 19.77
N GLN A 121 5.75 -4.55 21.10
CA GLN A 121 7.06 -4.57 21.80
C GLN A 121 7.81 -5.88 21.57
N ALA A 122 7.12 -7.03 21.58
CA ALA A 122 7.74 -8.31 21.26
C ALA A 122 8.31 -8.31 19.83
N PHE A 123 7.54 -7.80 18.87
CA PHE A 123 7.99 -7.66 17.49
C PHE A 123 9.21 -6.70 17.36
N VAL A 124 9.24 -5.59 18.10
CA VAL A 124 10.39 -4.67 18.09
C VAL A 124 11.67 -5.38 18.53
N ALA A 125 11.58 -6.27 19.52
CA ALA A 125 12.74 -7.07 19.95
C ALA A 125 13.24 -7.98 18.81
N GLU A 126 12.33 -8.65 18.08
CA GLU A 126 12.67 -9.46 16.91
C GLU A 126 13.27 -8.61 15.78
N LEU A 127 12.65 -7.48 15.49
CA LEU A 127 13.12 -6.54 14.46
C LEU A 127 14.52 -6.00 14.77
N THR A 128 14.78 -5.67 16.05
CA THR A 128 16.10 -5.17 16.48
C THR A 128 17.17 -6.26 16.37
N GLY A 129 16.80 -7.53 16.54
CA GLY A 129 17.67 -8.68 16.34
C GLY A 129 17.77 -9.19 14.90
N ALA A 130 17.04 -8.57 13.96
CA ALA A 130 17.03 -8.99 12.56
C ALA A 130 18.40 -8.80 11.89
N PRO A 131 18.72 -9.56 10.81
CA PRO A 131 20.00 -9.47 10.13
C PRO A 131 20.32 -8.03 9.68
N HIS A 132 21.55 -7.60 9.97
CA HIS A 132 22.10 -6.30 9.57
C HIS A 132 21.41 -5.08 10.17
N VAL A 133 20.45 -5.23 11.07
CA VAL A 133 19.79 -4.11 11.75
C VAL A 133 20.76 -3.47 12.76
N ARG A 134 21.01 -2.18 12.58
CA ARG A 134 21.84 -1.36 13.47
C ARG A 134 21.01 -0.67 14.54
N ASN A 135 19.89 -0.09 14.13
CA ASN A 135 19.04 0.73 14.99
C ASN A 135 17.61 0.74 14.46
N VAL A 136 16.65 0.78 15.39
CA VAL A 136 15.23 0.93 15.11
C VAL A 136 14.68 2.08 15.93
N LYS A 137 14.02 3.03 15.27
CA LYS A 137 13.24 4.09 15.93
C LYS A 137 11.77 3.87 15.60
N THR A 138 10.91 3.95 16.60
CA THR A 138 9.47 3.73 16.42
C THR A 138 8.66 4.97 16.76
N SER A 139 7.58 5.20 16.03
CA SER A 139 6.62 6.27 16.27
C SER A 139 5.21 5.72 16.26
N LEU A 140 4.55 5.75 17.42
CA LEU A 140 3.14 5.37 17.54
C LEU A 140 2.27 6.43 16.87
N THR A 141 1.35 6.01 16.03
CA THR A 141 0.39 6.93 15.43
C THR A 141 -0.68 7.33 16.44
N LEU A 142 -1.00 8.61 16.48
CA LEU A 142 -2.07 9.12 17.35
C LEU A 142 -3.41 9.16 16.62
N ARG A 143 -3.40 9.52 15.35
CA ARG A 143 -4.57 9.54 14.47
C ARG A 143 -4.13 9.53 13.01
N ASN A 144 -4.96 8.99 12.14
CA ASN A 144 -4.85 9.21 10.70
C ASN A 144 -5.62 10.50 10.34
N SER A 145 -4.94 11.48 9.77
CA SER A 145 -5.54 12.76 9.40
C SER A 145 -6.01 12.81 7.95
N LYS A 146 -5.52 11.89 7.12
CA LYS A 146 -5.88 11.78 5.70
C LYS A 146 -5.63 10.36 5.23
N ASP A 147 -6.63 9.75 4.63
CA ASP A 147 -6.57 8.42 4.02
C ASP A 147 -7.33 8.48 2.69
N GLU A 148 -6.61 8.81 1.64
CA GLU A 148 -7.15 8.91 0.29
C GLU A 148 -6.52 7.85 -0.61
N ALA A 149 -7.15 7.63 -1.76
CA ALA A 149 -6.61 6.75 -2.78
C ALA A 149 -5.21 7.17 -3.23
N ILE A 150 -4.38 6.19 -3.54
CA ILE A 150 -2.91 6.35 -3.72
C ILE A 150 -2.56 7.34 -4.83
N VAL A 151 -3.34 7.38 -5.93
CA VAL A 151 -3.00 8.21 -7.09
C VAL A 151 -3.88 9.44 -7.15
N PRO A 152 -3.32 10.66 -7.07
CA PRO A 152 -4.09 11.90 -7.22
C PRO A 152 -4.45 12.12 -8.69
N LEU A 153 -5.48 11.41 -9.17
CA LEU A 153 -5.94 11.51 -10.54
C LEU A 153 -6.52 12.90 -10.82
N PRO A 154 -6.21 13.53 -11.99
CA PRO A 154 -6.71 14.85 -12.32
C PRO A 154 -8.23 14.84 -12.44
N ALA A 155 -8.86 15.86 -11.86
CA ALA A 155 -10.25 16.19 -12.15
C ALA A 155 -10.34 16.75 -13.59
N LYS A 156 -10.63 15.91 -14.56
CA LYS A 156 -10.90 16.33 -15.94
C LYS A 156 -12.36 16.17 -16.27
#